data_209eabae3e7ec5620f8dd0d6be9b7368
#
_entry.id   209eabae3e7ec5620f8dd0d6be9b7368
#
_cell.length_a   1.000
_cell.length_b   1.000
_cell.length_c   1.000
_cell.angle_alpha   90.00
_cell.angle_beta   90.00
_cell.angle_gamma   90.00
#
_symmetry.space_group_name_H-M   'P 1'
#
loop_
_entity.id
_entity.type
_entity.pdbx_description
1 polymer ?
#
loop_
_entity_poly.entity_id
_entity_poly.type
_entity_poly.pdbx_seq_one_letter_code
_entity_poly.pdbx_strand_id
1 'polypeptide(L)'
;MLDISKKKRIVIKLGTSTLTHRTGRLNIRRMTNLVRVMADLQNSGKELIIVSSGSVGLGVGKLGLQEKPTDTPTKQAAAAVGQCELMYLYDDLFDNYGITVAQILVTKTIIETERRRNVENAFEKLISMKVIPIVNENDTVAIDELELEI
;
A
#
# COMPACT_ATOMS: atom_id res chain seq x y z
N MET A 1 1.03 1.57 26.08
CA MET A 1 -0.01 1.58 25.03
C MET A 1 0.01 2.92 24.31
N LEU A 2 0.16 2.93 23.01
CA LEU A 2 0.22 4.19 22.25
C LEU A 2 -1.18 4.82 22.22
N ASP A 3 -1.34 6.00 22.82
CA ASP A 3 -2.61 6.74 22.75
C ASP A 3 -2.69 7.49 21.42
N ILE A 4 -3.33 6.89 20.42
CA ILE A 4 -3.53 7.47 19.09
C ILE A 4 -4.61 8.55 19.08
N SER A 5 -5.44 8.66 20.13
CA SER A 5 -6.54 9.63 20.16
C SER A 5 -6.02 11.07 20.05
N LYS A 6 -4.87 11.35 20.64
CA LYS A 6 -4.21 12.67 20.65
C LYS A 6 -3.35 12.95 19.41
N LYS A 7 -3.14 11.96 18.54
CA LYS A 7 -2.32 12.13 17.32
C LYS A 7 -3.18 12.61 16.17
N LYS A 8 -2.68 13.61 15.46
CA LYS A 8 -3.35 14.13 14.26
C LYS A 8 -3.02 13.26 13.05
N ARG A 9 -1.75 12.92 12.87
CA ARG A 9 -1.24 12.11 11.75
C ARG A 9 -0.93 10.68 12.19
N ILE A 10 -1.42 9.71 11.43
CA ILE A 10 -1.31 8.29 11.73
C ILE A 10 -0.80 7.57 10.49
N VAL A 11 0.27 6.81 10.66
CA VAL A 11 0.81 5.91 9.62
C VAL A 11 0.36 4.48 9.94
N ILE A 12 -0.29 3.83 8.99
CA ILE A 12 -0.82 2.48 9.13
C ILE A 12 -0.08 1.57 8.15
N LYS A 13 0.66 0.60 8.69
CA LYS A 13 1.35 -0.41 7.87
C LYS A 13 0.47 -1.66 7.74
N LEU A 14 0.22 -2.08 6.50
CA LEU A 14 -0.55 -3.27 6.14
C LEU A 14 0.35 -4.24 5.37
N GLY A 15 0.71 -5.33 6.02
CA GLY A 15 1.52 -6.40 5.41
C GLY A 15 0.68 -7.35 4.55
N THR A 16 1.34 -8.14 3.71
CA THR A 16 0.71 -9.12 2.80
C THR A 16 -0.24 -10.08 3.52
N SER A 17 0.18 -10.61 4.67
CA SER A 17 -0.63 -11.53 5.49
C SER A 17 -1.89 -10.88 6.06
N THR A 18 -1.94 -9.56 6.13
CA THR A 18 -3.13 -8.81 6.52
C THR A 18 -4.13 -8.74 5.38
N LEU A 19 -3.64 -8.57 4.15
CA LEU A 19 -4.46 -8.33 2.96
C LEU A 19 -4.93 -9.62 2.28
N THR A 20 -4.18 -10.71 2.41
CA THR A 20 -4.47 -11.96 1.69
C THR A 20 -4.75 -13.13 2.64
N HIS A 21 -5.49 -14.10 2.11
CA HIS A 21 -5.59 -15.44 2.68
C HIS A 21 -4.31 -16.25 2.37
N ARG A 22 -4.16 -17.41 3.03
CA ARG A 22 -3.06 -18.37 2.73
C ARG A 22 -3.07 -18.88 1.28
N THR A 23 -4.20 -18.76 0.61
CA THR A 23 -4.37 -19.08 -0.82
C THR A 23 -3.80 -18.02 -1.77
N GLY A 24 -3.27 -16.91 -1.24
CA GLY A 24 -2.85 -15.74 -2.03
C GLY A 24 -4.00 -14.83 -2.49
N ARG A 25 -5.25 -15.25 -2.28
CA ARG A 25 -6.41 -14.42 -2.64
C ARG A 25 -6.70 -13.38 -1.58
N LEU A 26 -7.27 -12.24 -2.02
CA LEU A 26 -7.63 -11.13 -1.14
C LEU A 26 -8.56 -11.59 0.00
N ASN A 27 -8.26 -11.15 1.22
CA ASN A 27 -9.13 -11.29 2.38
C ASN A 27 -10.14 -10.13 2.39
N ILE A 28 -11.21 -10.27 1.63
CA ILE A 28 -12.22 -9.23 1.40
C ILE A 28 -12.77 -8.71 2.74
N ARG A 29 -13.19 -9.60 3.62
CA ARG A 29 -13.78 -9.22 4.91
C ARG A 29 -12.82 -8.37 5.76
N ARG A 30 -11.55 -8.77 5.82
CA ARG A 30 -10.53 -8.03 6.59
C ARG A 30 -10.25 -6.67 5.96
N MET A 31 -10.10 -6.64 4.65
CA MET A 31 -9.86 -5.41 3.89
C MET A 31 -11.00 -4.41 4.06
N THR A 32 -12.24 -4.86 3.91
CA THR A 32 -13.44 -4.02 4.10
C THR A 32 -13.52 -3.46 5.52
N ASN A 33 -13.23 -4.27 6.53
CA ASN A 33 -13.26 -3.80 7.93
C ASN A 33 -12.15 -2.77 8.20
N LEU A 34 -10.95 -2.98 7.68
CA LEU A 34 -9.84 -2.04 7.83
C LEU A 34 -10.14 -0.71 7.16
N VAL A 35 -10.61 -0.73 5.91
CA VAL A 35 -10.97 0.49 5.18
C VAL A 35 -12.09 1.25 5.89
N ARG A 36 -13.10 0.57 6.41
CA ARG A 36 -14.17 1.22 7.19
C ARG A 36 -13.64 1.98 8.39
N VAL A 37 -12.74 1.36 9.16
CA VAL A 37 -12.14 2.02 10.34
C VAL A 37 -11.24 3.19 9.93
N MET A 38 -10.44 3.01 8.87
CA MET A 38 -9.58 4.08 8.35
C MET A 38 -10.40 5.24 7.80
N ALA A 39 -11.50 4.96 7.10
CA ALA A 39 -12.41 5.97 6.60
C ALA A 39 -13.05 6.80 7.73
N ASP A 40 -13.46 6.14 8.80
CA ASP A 40 -13.99 6.81 10.00
C ASP A 40 -12.95 7.73 10.65
N LEU A 41 -11.71 7.25 10.81
CA LEU A 41 -10.60 8.05 11.32
C LEU A 41 -10.33 9.28 10.43
N GLN A 42 -10.28 9.12 9.12
CA GLN A 42 -10.09 10.21 8.16
C GLN A 42 -11.23 11.23 8.27
N ASN A 43 -12.47 10.78 8.30
CA ASN A 43 -13.66 11.63 8.43
C ASN A 43 -13.74 12.34 9.79
N SER A 44 -13.15 11.77 10.83
CA SER A 44 -13.02 12.42 12.15
C SER A 44 -11.94 13.52 12.20
N GLY A 45 -11.24 13.77 11.08
CA GLY A 45 -10.23 14.83 10.96
C GLY A 45 -8.80 14.37 11.18
N LYS A 46 -8.55 13.06 11.28
CA LYS A 46 -7.19 12.52 11.29
C LYS A 46 -6.57 12.57 9.90
N GLU A 47 -5.26 12.62 9.84
CA GLU A 47 -4.47 12.54 8.62
C GLU A 47 -3.88 11.13 8.52
N LEU A 48 -4.30 10.35 7.53
CA LEU A 48 -3.85 8.98 7.37
C LEU A 48 -2.83 8.85 6.25
N ILE A 49 -1.83 8.00 6.48
CA ILE A 49 -0.90 7.51 5.49
C ILE A 49 -0.91 5.99 5.59
N ILE A 50 -1.13 5.29 4.48
CA ILE A 50 -1.11 3.84 4.44
C ILE A 50 0.20 3.38 3.81
N VAL A 51 0.94 2.53 4.49
CA VAL A 51 2.09 1.81 3.93
C VAL A 51 1.63 0.39 3.67
N SER A 52 1.52 0.04 2.41
CA SER A 52 0.94 -1.25 1.98
C SER A 52 1.99 -2.15 1.36
N SER A 53 1.89 -3.43 1.63
CA SER A 53 2.63 -4.50 0.94
C SER A 53 1.64 -5.38 0.19
N GLY A 54 2.14 -6.46 -0.44
CA GLY A 54 1.28 -7.52 -0.97
C GLY A 54 1.04 -7.46 -2.47
N SER A 55 1.67 -6.52 -3.19
CA SER A 55 1.61 -6.43 -4.65
C SER A 55 2.02 -7.74 -5.32
N VAL A 56 3.16 -8.31 -4.97
CA VAL A 56 3.62 -9.60 -5.52
C VAL A 56 2.61 -10.72 -5.25
N GLY A 57 2.12 -10.84 -4.01
CA GLY A 57 1.15 -11.88 -3.64
C GLY A 57 -0.16 -11.79 -4.41
N LEU A 58 -0.70 -10.59 -4.56
CA LEU A 58 -1.91 -10.35 -5.35
C LEU A 58 -1.67 -10.63 -6.84
N GLY A 59 -0.50 -10.27 -7.36
CA GLY A 59 -0.12 -10.54 -8.74
C GLY A 59 0.02 -12.03 -9.03
N VAL A 60 0.63 -12.77 -8.12
CA VAL A 60 0.70 -14.25 -8.19
C VAL A 60 -0.70 -14.85 -8.29
N GLY A 61 -1.61 -14.42 -7.42
CA GLY A 61 -3.01 -14.88 -7.44
C GLY A 61 -3.74 -14.52 -8.73
N LYS A 62 -3.57 -13.28 -9.22
CA LYS A 62 -4.24 -12.79 -10.43
C LYS A 62 -3.70 -13.43 -11.71
N LEU A 63 -2.41 -13.71 -11.76
CA LEU A 63 -1.77 -14.41 -12.88
C LEU A 63 -2.00 -15.93 -12.84
N GLY A 64 -2.57 -16.46 -11.76
CA GLY A 64 -2.81 -17.90 -11.61
C GLY A 64 -1.53 -18.72 -11.49
N LEU A 65 -0.44 -18.12 -10.98
CA LEU A 65 0.80 -18.86 -10.77
C LEU A 65 0.61 -19.90 -9.66
N GLN A 66 1.10 -21.12 -9.92
CA GLN A 66 0.93 -22.23 -8.98
C GLN A 66 1.80 -22.08 -7.71
N GLU A 67 2.94 -21.42 -7.86
CA GLU A 67 3.91 -21.21 -6.80
C GLU A 67 4.40 -19.76 -6.79
N LYS A 68 4.93 -19.33 -5.64
CA LYS A 68 5.58 -18.03 -5.52
C LYS A 68 6.83 -18.01 -6.41
N PRO A 69 6.97 -17.01 -7.31
CA PRO A 69 8.12 -16.96 -8.20
C PRO A 69 9.43 -16.81 -7.42
N THR A 70 10.46 -17.49 -7.89
CA THR A 70 11.81 -17.43 -7.30
C THR A 70 12.74 -16.49 -8.07
N ASP A 71 12.48 -16.31 -9.37
CA ASP A 71 13.28 -15.42 -10.21
C ASP A 71 12.79 -13.98 -10.17
N THR A 72 13.72 -13.05 -10.25
CA THR A 72 13.45 -11.61 -10.16
C THR A 72 12.50 -11.09 -11.25
N PRO A 73 12.67 -11.42 -12.55
CA PRO A 73 11.76 -10.92 -13.57
C PRO A 73 10.30 -11.33 -13.35
N THR A 74 10.04 -12.55 -12.91
CA THR A 74 8.67 -13.01 -12.64
C THR A 74 8.10 -12.34 -11.38
N LYS A 75 8.91 -12.12 -10.34
CA LYS A 75 8.50 -11.33 -9.16
C LYS A 75 8.14 -9.90 -9.56
N GLN A 76 8.96 -9.24 -10.36
CA GLN A 76 8.70 -7.88 -10.84
C GLN A 76 7.42 -7.80 -11.68
N ALA A 77 7.21 -8.76 -12.58
CA ALA A 77 5.98 -8.83 -13.36
C ALA A 77 4.74 -9.06 -12.48
N ALA A 78 4.84 -9.97 -11.50
CA ALA A 78 3.78 -10.18 -10.53
C ALA A 78 3.50 -8.93 -9.69
N ALA A 79 4.55 -8.23 -9.24
CA ALA A 79 4.41 -6.97 -8.51
C ALA A 79 3.67 -5.90 -9.35
N ALA A 80 4.02 -5.76 -10.62
CA ALA A 80 3.36 -4.81 -11.51
C ALA A 80 1.85 -5.09 -11.66
N VAL A 81 1.48 -6.35 -11.88
CA VAL A 81 0.07 -6.77 -11.97
C VAL A 81 -0.64 -6.59 -10.63
N GLY A 82 -0.01 -7.01 -9.55
CA GLY A 82 -0.59 -6.95 -8.22
C GLY A 82 -0.72 -5.53 -7.67
N GLN A 83 0.21 -4.63 -8.00
CA GLN A 83 0.11 -3.22 -7.60
C GLN A 83 -1.10 -2.53 -8.25
N CYS A 84 -1.39 -2.82 -9.51
CA CYS A 84 -2.58 -2.34 -10.19
C CYS A 84 -3.86 -2.81 -9.48
N GLU A 85 -3.94 -4.11 -9.17
CA GLU A 85 -5.06 -4.69 -8.43
C GLU A 85 -5.21 -4.10 -7.04
N LEU A 86 -4.11 -3.95 -6.31
CA LEU A 86 -4.10 -3.40 -4.96
C LEU A 86 -4.65 -1.97 -4.93
N MET A 87 -4.23 -1.11 -5.84
CA MET A 87 -4.72 0.27 -5.93
C MET A 87 -6.19 0.33 -6.33
N TYR A 88 -6.63 -0.52 -7.26
CA TYR A 88 -8.04 -0.63 -7.62
C TYR A 88 -8.90 -0.98 -6.40
N LEU A 89 -8.47 -1.94 -5.59
CA LEU A 89 -9.18 -2.35 -4.38
C LEU A 89 -9.26 -1.23 -3.33
N TYR A 90 -8.18 -0.51 -3.10
CA TYR A 90 -8.21 0.63 -2.18
C TYR A 90 -9.14 1.73 -2.68
N ASP A 91 -9.05 2.07 -3.96
CA ASP A 91 -9.88 3.11 -4.57
C ASP A 91 -11.37 2.75 -4.47
N ASP A 92 -11.74 1.55 -4.89
CA ASP A 92 -13.12 1.05 -4.83
C ASP A 92 -13.69 1.05 -3.40
N LEU A 93 -12.91 0.56 -2.43
CA LEU A 93 -13.37 0.48 -1.04
C LEU A 93 -13.48 1.85 -0.37
N PHE A 94 -12.53 2.76 -0.59
CA PHE A 94 -12.57 4.11 -0.01
C PHE A 94 -13.59 5.01 -0.70
N ASP A 95 -13.87 4.79 -1.98
CA ASP A 95 -14.88 5.54 -2.74
C ASP A 95 -16.29 5.40 -2.12
N ASN A 96 -16.60 4.24 -1.52
CA ASN A 96 -17.83 4.04 -0.76
C ASN A 96 -18.03 5.05 0.38
N TYR A 97 -16.96 5.68 0.85
CA TYR A 97 -16.97 6.69 1.92
C TYR A 97 -16.64 8.10 1.40
N GLY A 98 -16.58 8.30 0.08
CA GLY A 98 -16.22 9.57 -0.55
C GLY A 98 -14.79 10.01 -0.29
N ILE A 99 -13.87 9.06 -0.06
CA ILE A 99 -12.47 9.33 0.24
C ILE A 99 -11.62 9.00 -0.98
N THR A 100 -10.81 9.97 -1.39
CA THR A 100 -9.84 9.82 -2.47
C THR A 100 -8.52 9.26 -1.93
N VAL A 101 -7.94 8.32 -2.65
CA VAL A 101 -6.61 7.75 -2.37
C VAL A 101 -5.64 8.12 -3.48
N ALA A 102 -4.35 8.08 -3.18
CA ALA A 102 -3.29 8.32 -4.15
C ALA A 102 -2.17 7.31 -3.99
N GLN A 103 -1.62 6.80 -5.10
CA GLN A 103 -0.47 5.92 -5.09
C GLN A 103 0.83 6.72 -4.99
N ILE A 104 1.70 6.29 -4.08
CA ILE A 104 3.10 6.74 -4.01
C ILE A 104 4.00 5.51 -4.03
N LEU A 105 4.79 5.37 -5.07
CA LEU A 105 5.80 4.32 -5.18
C LEU A 105 7.18 4.91 -4.93
N VAL A 106 7.90 4.32 -4.00
CA VAL A 106 9.24 4.77 -3.60
C VAL A 106 10.24 3.64 -3.70
N THR A 107 11.51 3.99 -3.83
CA THR A 107 12.63 3.06 -3.68
C THR A 107 13.55 3.58 -2.59
N LYS A 108 14.38 2.71 -2.02
CA LYS A 108 15.40 3.10 -1.04
C LYS A 108 16.28 4.22 -1.58
N THR A 109 16.71 4.13 -2.83
CA THR A 109 17.53 5.15 -3.50
C THR A 109 16.84 6.52 -3.54
N ILE A 110 15.53 6.58 -3.76
CA ILE A 110 14.80 7.85 -3.78
C ILE A 110 14.77 8.47 -2.38
N ILE A 111 14.55 7.65 -1.35
CA ILE A 111 14.46 8.11 0.04
C ILE A 111 15.81 8.62 0.56
N GLU A 112 16.91 8.03 0.10
CA GLU A 112 18.27 8.37 0.53
C GLU A 112 18.93 9.51 -0.28
N THR A 113 18.24 10.07 -1.28
CA THR A 113 18.77 11.12 -2.15
C THR A 113 18.07 12.46 -1.99
N GLU A 114 18.56 13.50 -2.67
CA GLU A 114 17.91 14.83 -2.75
C GLU A 114 16.46 14.75 -3.26
N ARG A 115 16.09 13.69 -3.99
CA ARG A 115 14.73 13.45 -4.49
C ARG A 115 13.72 13.20 -3.38
N ARG A 116 14.18 12.87 -2.18
CA ARG A 116 13.33 12.71 -0.97
C ARG A 116 12.43 13.92 -0.75
N ARG A 117 12.96 15.14 -0.93
CA ARG A 117 12.18 16.38 -0.78
C ARG A 117 10.96 16.43 -1.70
N ASN A 118 11.07 15.94 -2.93
CA ASN A 118 9.96 15.90 -3.88
C ASN A 118 8.86 14.95 -3.37
N VAL A 119 9.25 13.81 -2.81
CA VAL A 119 8.30 12.85 -2.21
C VAL A 119 7.61 13.47 -0.99
N GLU A 120 8.37 14.11 -0.09
CA GLU A 120 7.81 14.79 1.08
C GLU A 120 6.81 15.89 0.68
N ASN A 121 7.13 16.71 -0.31
CA ASN A 121 6.24 17.75 -0.83
C ASN A 121 4.94 17.16 -1.41
N ALA A 122 5.03 16.03 -2.13
CA ALA A 122 3.86 15.34 -2.64
C ALA A 122 2.96 14.82 -1.51
N PHE A 123 3.54 14.23 -0.46
CA PHE A 123 2.81 13.80 0.73
C PHE A 123 2.07 14.94 1.39
N GLU A 124 2.77 16.03 1.71
CA GLU A 124 2.16 17.18 2.39
C GLU A 124 1.04 17.78 1.54
N LYS A 125 1.21 17.83 0.23
CA LYS A 125 0.17 18.33 -0.67
C LYS A 125 -1.06 17.44 -0.68
N LEU A 126 -0.89 16.14 -0.82
CA LEU A 126 -1.98 15.16 -0.80
C LEU A 126 -2.77 15.24 0.52
N ILE A 127 -2.05 15.26 1.65
CA ILE A 127 -2.67 15.36 2.97
C ILE A 127 -3.45 16.67 3.11
N SER A 128 -2.92 17.79 2.63
CA SER A 128 -3.61 19.09 2.64
C SER A 128 -4.91 19.07 1.81
N MET A 129 -4.96 18.22 0.77
CA MET A 129 -6.13 18.00 -0.07
C MET A 129 -7.09 16.94 0.48
N LYS A 130 -6.84 16.41 1.69
CA LYS A 130 -7.63 15.33 2.32
C LYS A 130 -7.59 14.01 1.55
N VAL A 131 -6.56 13.80 0.76
CA VAL A 131 -6.28 12.54 0.06
C VAL A 131 -5.46 11.64 0.96
N ILE A 132 -5.76 10.33 1.00
CA ILE A 132 -4.94 9.34 1.72
C ILE A 132 -3.84 8.83 0.79
N PRO A 133 -2.56 9.12 1.07
CA PRO A 133 -1.46 8.51 0.34
C PRO A 133 -1.34 7.03 0.70
N ILE A 134 -1.26 6.18 -0.31
CA ILE A 134 -0.95 4.75 -0.17
C ILE A 134 0.44 4.52 -0.74
N VAL A 135 1.35 4.20 0.16
CA VAL A 135 2.77 4.05 -0.14
C VAL A 135 3.11 2.59 -0.29
N ASN A 136 3.82 2.27 -1.34
CA ASN A 136 4.45 0.96 -1.49
C ASN A 136 5.85 1.13 -2.09
N GLU A 137 6.65 0.09 -2.02
CA GLU A 137 7.89 0.07 -2.77
C GLU A 137 7.60 -0.10 -4.26
N ASN A 138 8.48 0.45 -5.08
CA ASN A 138 8.42 0.21 -6.52
C ASN A 138 9.13 -1.11 -6.87
N ASP A 139 8.48 -2.22 -6.54
CA ASP A 139 8.98 -3.58 -6.74
C ASP A 139 9.32 -3.89 -8.22
N THR A 140 8.83 -3.09 -9.16
CA THR A 140 9.12 -3.26 -10.59
C THR A 140 10.56 -2.89 -10.92
N VAL A 141 11.15 -1.97 -10.15
CA VAL A 141 12.52 -1.45 -10.38
C VAL A 141 13.43 -1.62 -9.18
N ALA A 142 12.90 -1.86 -7.98
CA ALA A 142 13.68 -2.13 -6.79
C ALA A 142 14.15 -3.60 -6.79
N ILE A 143 15.44 -3.80 -6.73
CA ILE A 143 16.06 -5.13 -6.65
C ILE A 143 16.29 -5.50 -5.18
N ASP A 144 16.55 -4.51 -4.34
CA ASP A 144 17.03 -4.69 -2.96
C ASP A 144 16.03 -5.39 -2.03
N GLU A 145 14.72 -5.12 -2.14
CA GLU A 145 13.71 -5.82 -1.33
C GLU A 145 13.37 -7.20 -1.88
N LEU A 146 13.42 -7.39 -3.18
CA LEU A 146 13.21 -8.70 -3.80
C LEU A 146 14.32 -9.71 -3.42
N GLU A 147 15.49 -9.21 -3.05
CA GLU A 147 16.62 -10.01 -2.56
C GLU A 147 16.64 -10.15 -1.03
N LEU A 148 15.96 -9.24 -0.30
CA LEU A 148 15.94 -9.19 1.16
C LEU A 148 14.72 -9.87 1.81
N GLU A 149 13.87 -10.56 1.08
CA GLU A 149 12.84 -11.41 1.68
C GLU A 149 13.50 -12.64 2.36
N ILE A 150 14.06 -12.38 3.54
CA ILE A 150 14.42 -13.40 4.52
C ILE A 150 13.21 -13.65 5.43
#